data_dbbc028fed9cd7a8e4967cc485f23555
#
_entry.id   dbbc028fed9cd7a8e4967cc485f23555
#
_cell.length_a   1.000
_cell.length_b   1.000
_cell.length_c   1.000
_cell.angle_alpha   90.00
_cell.angle_beta   90.00
_cell.angle_gamma   90.00
#
_symmetry.space_group_name_H-M   'P 1'
#
loop_
_entity.id
_entity.type
_entity.pdbx_description
1 polymer ?
#
loop_
_entity_poly.entity_id
_entity_poly.type
_entity_poly.pdbx_seq_one_letter_code
_entity_poly.pdbx_strand_id
1 'polypeptide(L)'
;MSLTFRTIPRQSDIERVREIVESTKFFYAHEVEIAAELVAERFNGGEATGYHFVFADLDGITVGYSCFGPITMSKTSFDLYWIATHNDYRGKGIGKKVLEETCRQAKAMGCAIIIAETSGLPHYEPTRAFYKSNEFDLEASLKDFYTMGDDKLFYTKRI
;
A
#
# COMPACT_ATOMS: atom_id res chain seq x y z
N MET A 1 0.74 -24.35 0.77
CA MET A 1 1.24 -23.04 0.29
C MET A 1 1.76 -22.26 1.48
N SER A 2 2.99 -21.79 1.38
CA SER A 2 3.65 -21.08 2.48
C SER A 2 3.77 -19.60 2.12
N LEU A 3 2.97 -18.77 2.80
CA LEU A 3 3.06 -17.32 2.67
C LEU A 3 3.92 -16.77 3.80
N THR A 4 4.98 -16.08 3.44
CA THR A 4 5.89 -15.44 4.40
C THR A 4 5.97 -13.94 4.10
N PHE A 5 6.39 -13.17 5.12
CA PHE A 5 6.53 -11.72 4.98
C PHE A 5 7.97 -11.28 5.18
N ARG A 6 8.33 -10.26 4.46
CA ARG A 6 9.67 -9.68 4.48
C ARG A 6 9.54 -8.16 4.50
N THR A 7 10.41 -7.48 5.24
CA THR A 7 10.40 -6.00 5.33
C THR A 7 11.62 -5.35 4.70
N ILE A 8 12.68 -6.14 4.45
CA ILE A 8 13.92 -5.64 3.86
C ILE A 8 13.86 -5.83 2.36
N PRO A 9 13.92 -4.76 1.56
CA PRO A 9 13.85 -4.88 0.11
C PRO A 9 15.11 -5.50 -0.46
N ARG A 10 14.94 -6.20 -1.57
CA ARG A 10 16.01 -6.72 -2.42
C ARG A 10 16.03 -5.91 -3.71
N GLN A 11 17.15 -5.89 -4.40
CA GLN A 11 17.22 -5.18 -5.68
C GLN A 11 16.18 -5.72 -6.67
N SER A 12 15.94 -7.02 -6.68
CA SER A 12 14.94 -7.66 -7.54
C SER A 12 13.50 -7.21 -7.26
N ASP A 13 13.23 -6.63 -6.09
CA ASP A 13 11.88 -6.15 -5.75
C ASP A 13 11.48 -4.93 -6.58
N ILE A 14 12.43 -4.17 -7.09
CA ILE A 14 12.15 -2.99 -7.91
C ILE A 14 11.36 -3.41 -9.16
N GLU A 15 11.88 -4.40 -9.89
CA GLU A 15 11.21 -4.91 -11.08
C GLU A 15 9.97 -5.72 -10.71
N ARG A 16 10.03 -6.50 -9.64
CA ARG A 16 8.90 -7.32 -9.23
C ARG A 16 7.70 -6.47 -8.80
N VAL A 17 7.91 -5.35 -8.11
CA VAL A 17 6.82 -4.42 -7.77
C VAL A 17 6.24 -3.81 -9.04
N ARG A 18 7.07 -3.45 -10.03
CA ARG A 18 6.59 -2.97 -11.32
C ARG A 18 5.66 -4.01 -11.96
N GLU A 19 6.05 -5.27 -11.98
CA GLU A 19 5.24 -6.36 -12.52
C GLU A 19 3.92 -6.54 -11.75
N ILE A 20 3.97 -6.50 -10.42
CA ILE A 20 2.78 -6.64 -9.57
C ILE A 20 1.78 -5.53 -9.88
N VAL A 21 2.24 -4.28 -9.85
CA VAL A 21 1.38 -3.12 -10.06
C VAL A 21 0.82 -3.09 -11.48
N GLU A 22 1.66 -3.37 -12.48
CA GLU A 22 1.24 -3.44 -13.88
C GLU A 22 0.21 -4.54 -14.11
N SER A 23 0.36 -5.69 -13.44
CA SER A 23 -0.54 -6.83 -13.60
C SER A 23 -1.99 -6.51 -13.23
N THR A 24 -2.20 -5.53 -12.34
CA THR A 24 -3.54 -5.14 -11.92
C THR A 24 -4.30 -4.40 -13.01
N LYS A 25 -3.59 -3.81 -13.98
CA LYS A 25 -4.14 -2.99 -15.07
C LYS A 25 -5.01 -1.83 -14.58
N PHE A 26 -4.77 -1.40 -13.35
CA PHE A 26 -5.56 -0.39 -12.67
C PHE A 26 -4.92 1.00 -12.77
N PHE A 27 -3.59 1.05 -12.89
CA PHE A 27 -2.82 2.28 -12.82
C PHE A 27 -2.26 2.69 -14.17
N TYR A 28 -2.04 4.00 -14.35
CA TYR A 28 -1.34 4.52 -15.52
C TYR A 28 0.14 4.14 -15.48
N ALA A 29 0.79 4.15 -16.66
CA ALA A 29 2.19 3.78 -16.77
C ALA A 29 3.11 4.59 -15.83
N HIS A 30 2.87 5.90 -15.69
CA HIS A 30 3.68 6.73 -14.79
C HIS A 30 3.48 6.39 -13.31
N GLU A 31 2.28 5.93 -12.94
CA GLU A 31 2.01 5.49 -11.57
C GLU A 31 2.74 4.18 -11.26
N VAL A 32 2.80 3.26 -12.23
CA VAL A 32 3.56 2.02 -12.11
C VAL A 32 5.03 2.33 -11.85
N GLU A 33 5.60 3.29 -12.59
CA GLU A 33 6.99 3.71 -12.40
C GLU A 33 7.22 4.34 -11.02
N ILE A 34 6.29 5.16 -10.54
CA ILE A 34 6.39 5.73 -9.18
C ILE A 34 6.44 4.61 -8.14
N ALA A 35 5.62 3.59 -8.26
CA ALA A 35 5.63 2.46 -7.32
C ALA A 35 7.01 1.78 -7.28
N ALA A 36 7.61 1.53 -8.43
CA ALA A 36 8.94 0.93 -8.51
C ALA A 36 10.03 1.87 -7.97
N GLU A 37 9.93 3.17 -8.23
CA GLU A 37 10.88 4.17 -7.73
C GLU A 37 10.93 4.22 -6.22
N LEU A 38 9.81 4.07 -5.52
CA LEU A 38 9.77 4.05 -4.06
C LEU A 38 10.56 2.88 -3.49
N VAL A 39 10.49 1.72 -4.13
CA VAL A 39 11.31 0.56 -3.74
C VAL A 39 12.79 0.87 -3.93
N ALA A 40 13.15 1.46 -5.08
CA ALA A 40 14.53 1.84 -5.37
C ALA A 40 15.07 2.85 -4.36
N GLU A 41 14.27 3.86 -4.00
CA GLU A 41 14.66 4.83 -2.98
C GLU A 41 14.96 4.15 -1.65
N ARG A 42 14.08 3.29 -1.19
CA ARG A 42 14.28 2.56 0.08
C ARG A 42 15.51 1.66 -0.01
N PHE A 43 15.68 0.95 -1.10
CA PHE A 43 16.82 0.04 -1.29
C PHE A 43 18.14 0.80 -1.21
N ASN A 44 18.22 1.99 -1.81
CA ASN A 44 19.44 2.79 -1.85
C ASN A 44 19.65 3.66 -0.61
N GLY A 45 18.58 4.22 -0.06
CA GLY A 45 18.65 5.22 1.03
C GLY A 45 18.31 4.69 2.42
N GLY A 46 17.83 3.47 2.54
CA GLY A 46 17.51 2.86 3.82
C GLY A 46 16.29 3.44 4.53
N GLU A 47 16.20 3.22 5.82
CA GLU A 47 15.06 3.64 6.64
C GLU A 47 14.87 5.15 6.71
N ALA A 48 15.95 5.91 6.53
CA ALA A 48 15.90 7.38 6.56
C ALA A 48 15.00 7.97 5.47
N THR A 49 14.68 7.20 4.42
CA THR A 49 13.76 7.64 3.38
C THR A 49 12.33 7.80 3.87
N GLY A 50 11.96 7.13 4.97
CA GLY A 50 10.60 7.11 5.48
C GLY A 50 9.70 6.11 4.77
N TYR A 51 10.17 5.41 3.75
CA TYR A 51 9.41 4.38 3.05
C TYR A 51 9.70 3.01 3.65
N HIS A 52 8.65 2.35 4.12
CA HIS A 52 8.71 1.02 4.70
C HIS A 52 7.86 0.08 3.85
N PHE A 53 8.23 -1.18 3.83
CA PHE A 53 7.59 -2.17 2.97
C PHE A 53 7.25 -3.43 3.73
N VAL A 54 6.16 -4.06 3.32
CA VAL A 54 5.86 -5.45 3.60
C VAL A 54 5.78 -6.16 2.25
N PHE A 55 6.63 -7.14 2.03
CA PHE A 55 6.57 -8.01 0.85
C PHE A 55 6.00 -9.35 1.27
N ALA A 56 5.03 -9.85 0.52
CA ALA A 56 4.43 -11.16 0.74
C ALA A 56 5.01 -12.14 -0.29
N ASP A 57 5.74 -13.11 0.19
CA ASP A 57 6.36 -14.14 -0.63
C ASP A 57 5.58 -15.45 -0.49
N LEU A 58 5.12 -16.00 -1.61
CA LEU A 58 4.43 -17.28 -1.69
C LEU A 58 5.35 -18.26 -2.39
N ASP A 59 5.81 -19.27 -1.63
CA ASP A 59 6.77 -20.26 -2.13
C ASP A 59 7.99 -19.61 -2.80
N GLY A 60 8.49 -18.54 -2.18
CA GLY A 60 9.68 -17.83 -2.63
C GLY A 60 9.46 -16.76 -3.70
N ILE A 61 8.22 -16.58 -4.15
CA ILE A 61 7.88 -15.57 -5.18
C ILE A 61 7.09 -14.45 -4.52
N THR A 62 7.53 -13.21 -4.70
CA THR A 62 6.80 -12.05 -4.19
C THR A 62 5.51 -11.85 -4.99
N VAL A 63 4.37 -11.94 -4.30
CA VAL A 63 3.05 -11.91 -4.93
C VAL A 63 2.22 -10.70 -4.52
N GLY A 64 2.63 -9.99 -3.50
CA GLY A 64 1.94 -8.80 -3.01
C GLY A 64 2.86 -7.97 -2.15
N TYR A 65 2.49 -6.72 -1.92
CA TYR A 65 3.29 -5.83 -1.10
C TYR A 65 2.48 -4.64 -0.62
N SER A 66 3.03 -3.96 0.38
CA SER A 66 2.59 -2.62 0.77
C SER A 66 3.78 -1.69 0.91
N CYS A 67 3.54 -0.40 0.74
CA CYS A 67 4.47 0.67 1.08
C CYS A 67 3.76 1.61 2.05
N PHE A 68 4.40 1.92 3.17
CA PHE A 68 3.83 2.74 4.22
C PHE A 68 4.93 3.50 4.95
N GLY A 69 4.56 4.48 5.75
CA GLY A 69 5.57 5.20 6.52
C GLY A 69 4.97 6.29 7.39
N PRO A 70 5.75 6.81 8.34
CA PRO A 70 5.30 7.88 9.22
C PRO A 70 5.09 9.18 8.46
N ILE A 71 4.04 9.91 8.84
CA ILE A 71 3.82 11.26 8.34
C ILE A 71 4.74 12.19 9.13
N THR A 72 5.60 12.92 8.43
CA THR A 72 6.68 13.72 9.03
C THR A 72 6.23 14.65 10.15
N MET A 73 5.07 15.28 10.00
CA MET A 73 4.58 16.26 10.97
C MET A 73 3.69 15.66 12.06
N SER A 74 3.53 14.35 12.07
CA SER A 74 2.75 13.63 13.08
C SER A 74 3.63 12.66 13.84
N LYS A 75 3.34 12.48 15.13
CA LYS A 75 4.05 11.48 15.96
C LYS A 75 3.48 10.08 15.79
N THR A 76 2.19 9.97 15.45
CA THR A 76 1.49 8.69 15.53
C THR A 76 0.65 8.34 14.29
N SER A 77 0.67 9.19 13.27
CA SER A 77 -0.06 8.93 12.02
C SER A 77 0.87 8.46 10.93
N PHE A 78 0.48 7.39 10.26
CA PHE A 78 1.26 6.79 9.15
C PHE A 78 0.41 6.81 7.89
N ASP A 79 1.07 7.01 6.74
CA ASP A 79 0.45 6.84 5.43
C ASP A 79 0.62 5.40 4.94
N LEU A 80 -0.44 4.86 4.38
CA LEU A 80 -0.36 3.69 3.53
C LEU A 80 -0.29 4.19 2.08
N TYR A 81 0.90 4.19 1.49
CA TYR A 81 1.13 4.75 0.15
C TYR A 81 0.65 3.81 -0.95
N TRP A 82 0.96 2.52 -0.82
CA TRP A 82 0.64 1.51 -1.81
C TRP A 82 0.29 0.19 -1.15
N ILE A 83 -0.66 -0.52 -1.75
CA ILE A 83 -0.94 -1.92 -1.46
C ILE A 83 -1.42 -2.56 -2.75
N ALA A 84 -0.81 -3.66 -3.13
CA ALA A 84 -1.16 -4.37 -4.36
C ALA A 84 -0.85 -5.85 -4.26
N THR A 85 -1.67 -6.66 -4.94
CA THR A 85 -1.46 -8.09 -5.10
C THR A 85 -1.41 -8.39 -6.60
N HIS A 86 -0.45 -9.21 -7.03
CA HIS A 86 -0.35 -9.62 -8.42
C HIS A 86 -1.66 -10.27 -8.87
N ASN A 87 -2.11 -9.91 -10.06
CA ASN A 87 -3.42 -10.31 -10.56
C ASN A 87 -3.65 -11.83 -10.54
N ASP A 88 -2.61 -12.62 -10.81
CA ASP A 88 -2.70 -14.09 -10.82
C ASP A 88 -2.92 -14.68 -9.42
N TYR A 89 -2.75 -13.91 -8.37
CA TYR A 89 -2.85 -14.37 -6.98
C TYR A 89 -4.01 -13.70 -6.22
N ARG A 90 -4.89 -13.01 -6.94
CA ARG A 90 -6.05 -12.37 -6.34
C ARG A 90 -7.10 -13.40 -5.88
N GLY A 91 -7.97 -12.98 -4.95
CA GLY A 91 -9.03 -13.84 -4.45
C GLY A 91 -8.57 -14.90 -3.44
N LYS A 92 -7.34 -14.81 -2.95
CA LYS A 92 -6.75 -15.76 -1.99
C LYS A 92 -6.52 -15.15 -0.60
N GLY A 93 -7.02 -13.94 -0.37
CA GLY A 93 -6.87 -13.25 0.91
C GLY A 93 -5.47 -12.67 1.16
N ILE A 94 -4.61 -12.61 0.14
CA ILE A 94 -3.24 -12.11 0.29
C ILE A 94 -3.24 -10.62 0.66
N GLY A 95 -4.07 -9.81 -0.01
CA GLY A 95 -4.16 -8.37 0.29
C GLY A 95 -4.53 -8.10 1.74
N LYS A 96 -5.49 -8.85 2.28
CA LYS A 96 -5.87 -8.75 3.69
C LYS A 96 -4.68 -9.07 4.60
N LYS A 97 -3.96 -10.15 4.32
CA LYS A 97 -2.81 -10.55 5.12
C LYS A 97 -1.66 -9.56 5.05
N VAL A 98 -1.41 -8.98 3.86
CA VAL A 98 -0.43 -7.89 3.69
C VAL A 98 -0.82 -6.70 4.54
N LEU A 99 -2.10 -6.32 4.53
CA LEU A 99 -2.59 -5.19 5.31
C LEU A 99 -2.47 -5.45 6.82
N GLU A 100 -2.81 -6.65 7.28
CA GLU A 100 -2.67 -7.04 8.67
C GLU A 100 -1.20 -6.94 9.13
N GLU A 101 -0.28 -7.45 8.31
CA GLU A 101 1.15 -7.38 8.62
C GLU A 101 1.66 -5.95 8.58
N THR A 102 1.17 -5.13 7.64
CA THR A 102 1.48 -3.71 7.57
C THR A 102 1.08 -2.99 8.86
N CYS A 103 -0.14 -3.24 9.33
CA CYS A 103 -0.62 -2.65 10.58
C CYS A 103 0.20 -3.10 11.77
N ARG A 104 0.60 -4.37 11.81
CA ARG A 104 1.45 -4.91 12.88
C ARG A 104 2.82 -4.23 12.89
N GLN A 105 3.44 -4.07 11.72
CA GLN A 105 4.74 -3.40 11.60
C GLN A 105 4.63 -1.91 11.97
N ALA A 106 3.62 -1.23 11.46
CA ALA A 106 3.39 0.18 11.76
C ALA A 106 3.17 0.41 13.26
N LYS A 107 2.37 -0.44 13.90
CA LYS A 107 2.11 -0.37 15.34
C LYS A 107 3.40 -0.52 16.15
N ALA A 108 4.26 -1.45 15.77
CA ALA A 108 5.56 -1.65 16.41
C ALA A 108 6.46 -0.41 16.28
N MET A 109 6.24 0.42 15.27
CA MET A 109 6.96 1.68 15.05
C MET A 109 6.30 2.88 15.73
N GLY A 110 5.23 2.68 16.49
CA GLY A 110 4.54 3.75 17.20
C GLY A 110 3.32 4.33 16.48
N CYS A 111 2.85 3.69 15.41
CA CYS A 111 1.66 4.14 14.70
C CYS A 111 0.40 3.91 15.53
N ALA A 112 -0.47 4.90 15.60
CA ALA A 112 -1.78 4.81 16.20
C ALA A 112 -2.91 4.91 15.16
N ILE A 113 -2.65 5.62 14.06
CA ILE A 113 -3.63 5.82 12.98
C ILE A 113 -2.92 5.59 11.65
N ILE A 114 -3.43 4.66 10.85
CA ILE A 114 -2.97 4.48 9.48
C ILE A 114 -4.00 5.07 8.52
N ILE A 115 -3.51 5.83 7.54
CA ILE A 115 -4.34 6.62 6.63
C ILE A 115 -4.12 6.12 5.20
N ALA A 116 -5.22 5.82 4.51
CA ALA A 116 -5.21 5.47 3.10
C ALA A 116 -6.04 6.49 2.33
N GLU A 117 -5.46 7.08 1.30
CA GLU A 117 -6.12 8.06 0.46
C GLU A 117 -6.50 7.42 -0.87
N THR A 118 -7.72 7.65 -1.34
CA THR A 118 -8.19 7.12 -2.62
C THR A 118 -9.22 8.03 -3.25
N SER A 119 -9.51 7.78 -4.53
CA SER A 119 -10.50 8.53 -5.30
C SER A 119 -11.93 8.06 -5.00
N GLY A 120 -12.88 8.98 -5.12
CA GLY A 120 -14.31 8.69 -5.03
C GLY A 120 -14.94 8.20 -6.34
N LEU A 121 -14.18 8.12 -7.45
CA LEU A 121 -14.72 7.68 -8.73
C LEU A 121 -15.15 6.20 -8.71
N PRO A 122 -16.13 5.83 -9.57
CA PRO A 122 -16.60 4.43 -9.63
C PRO A 122 -15.49 3.39 -9.86
N HIS A 123 -14.47 3.75 -10.63
CA HIS A 123 -13.31 2.90 -10.91
C HIS A 123 -12.62 2.40 -9.63
N TYR A 124 -12.66 3.21 -8.56
CA TYR A 124 -12.01 2.92 -7.28
C TYR A 124 -12.92 2.22 -6.27
N GLU A 125 -14.13 1.84 -6.66
CA GLU A 125 -15.05 1.17 -5.74
C GLU A 125 -14.48 -0.12 -5.12
N PRO A 126 -13.81 -1.00 -5.85
CA PRO A 126 -13.18 -2.19 -5.25
C PRO A 126 -12.14 -1.83 -4.20
N THR A 127 -11.38 -0.76 -4.41
CA THR A 127 -10.39 -0.27 -3.45
C THR A 127 -11.07 0.21 -2.17
N ARG A 128 -12.12 1.00 -2.30
CA ARG A 128 -12.89 1.47 -1.14
C ARG A 128 -13.52 0.32 -0.37
N ALA A 129 -14.08 -0.66 -1.08
CA ALA A 129 -14.66 -1.85 -0.47
C ALA A 129 -13.61 -2.67 0.29
N PHE A 130 -12.39 -2.76 -0.24
CA PHE A 130 -11.27 -3.42 0.42
C PHE A 130 -10.95 -2.76 1.76
N TYR A 131 -10.85 -1.42 1.78
CA TYR A 131 -10.58 -0.71 3.03
C TYR A 131 -11.70 -0.90 4.04
N LYS A 132 -12.95 -0.76 3.63
CA LYS A 132 -14.11 -0.95 4.52
C LYS A 132 -14.15 -2.36 5.09
N SER A 133 -13.90 -3.38 4.28
CA SER A 133 -13.92 -4.78 4.74
C SER A 133 -12.77 -5.11 5.68
N ASN A 134 -11.74 -4.27 5.72
CA ASN A 134 -10.59 -4.41 6.62
C ASN A 134 -10.62 -3.38 7.75
N GLU A 135 -11.83 -2.92 8.11
CA GLU A 135 -12.08 -2.07 9.28
C GLU A 135 -11.50 -0.66 9.19
N PHE A 136 -11.34 -0.15 7.98
CA PHE A 136 -11.09 1.28 7.78
C PHE A 136 -12.42 2.02 7.72
N ASP A 137 -12.44 3.22 8.29
CA ASP A 137 -13.59 4.12 8.26
C ASP A 137 -13.31 5.29 7.31
N LEU A 138 -14.34 5.76 6.61
CA LEU A 138 -14.26 7.00 5.84
C LEU A 138 -14.25 8.16 6.83
N GLU A 139 -13.10 8.77 6.99
CA GLU A 139 -12.89 9.85 7.97
C GLU A 139 -13.19 11.23 7.40
N ALA A 140 -12.80 11.47 6.16
CA ALA A 140 -12.93 12.76 5.52
C ALA A 140 -12.99 12.64 4.01
N SER A 141 -13.49 13.70 3.37
CA SER A 141 -13.57 13.81 1.92
C SER A 141 -13.15 15.23 1.52
N LEU A 142 -12.27 15.35 0.53
CA LEU A 142 -11.88 16.62 -0.06
C LEU A 142 -12.39 16.67 -1.48
N LYS A 143 -13.41 17.50 -1.68
CA LYS A 143 -14.12 17.59 -2.96
C LYS A 143 -13.22 18.16 -4.06
N ASP A 144 -13.32 17.58 -5.25
CA ASP A 144 -12.61 18.04 -6.46
C ASP A 144 -11.08 18.10 -6.30
N PHE A 145 -10.52 17.24 -5.47
CA PHE A 145 -9.07 17.27 -5.19
C PHE A 145 -8.22 16.87 -6.40
N TYR A 146 -8.54 15.74 -7.03
CA TYR A 146 -7.73 15.26 -8.15
C TYR A 146 -8.05 16.01 -9.44
N THR A 147 -9.32 16.25 -9.67
CA THR A 147 -9.86 17.10 -10.72
C THR A 147 -11.34 17.32 -10.41
N MET A 148 -12.02 18.18 -11.14
CA MET A 148 -13.44 18.43 -10.93
C MET A 148 -14.23 17.12 -11.03
N GLY A 149 -15.02 16.81 -9.99
CA GLY A 149 -15.78 15.56 -9.90
C GLY A 149 -15.02 14.37 -9.33
N ASP A 150 -13.75 14.53 -9.02
CA ASP A 150 -12.92 13.45 -8.47
C ASP A 150 -12.41 13.81 -7.08
N ASP A 151 -13.14 13.37 -6.07
CA ASP A 151 -12.87 13.67 -4.68
C ASP A 151 -11.76 12.78 -4.11
N LYS A 152 -10.99 13.35 -3.19
CA LYS A 152 -10.07 12.56 -2.37
C LYS A 152 -10.78 12.10 -1.12
N LEU A 153 -10.78 10.80 -0.89
CA LEU A 153 -11.36 10.18 0.29
C LEU A 153 -10.26 9.70 1.22
N PHE A 154 -10.40 10.01 2.51
CA PHE A 154 -9.45 9.61 3.55
C PHE A 154 -10.06 8.49 4.37
N TYR A 155 -9.48 7.30 4.24
CA TYR A 155 -9.85 6.15 5.05
C TYR A 155 -8.83 5.99 6.16
N THR A 156 -9.30 5.77 7.37
CA THR A 156 -8.42 5.65 8.54
C THR A 156 -8.72 4.39 9.32
N LYS A 157 -7.69 3.84 9.91
CA LYS A 157 -7.80 2.72 10.85
C LYS A 157 -6.95 3.01 12.08
N ARG A 158 -7.56 2.95 13.24
CA ARG A 158 -6.85 3.05 14.51
C ARG A 158 -6.35 1.67 14.92
N ILE A 159 -5.09 1.59 15.27
CA ILE A 159 -4.43 0.31 15.51
C ILE A 159 -3.70 0.24 16.85
#